data_68b37d09dc5e390da8173f31ff9ce674
#
_entry.id   68b37d09dc5e390da8173f31ff9ce674
#
_cell.length_a   1.000
_cell.length_b   1.000
_cell.length_c   1.000
_cell.angle_alpha   90.00
_cell.angle_beta   90.00
_cell.angle_gamma   90.00
#
_symmetry.space_group_name_H-M   'P 1'
#
loop_
_entity.id
_entity.type
_entity.pdbx_description
1 polymer ?
#
loop_
_entity_poly.entity_id
_entity_poly.type
_entity_poly.pdbx_seq_one_letter_code
_entity_poly.pdbx_strand_id
1 'polypeptide(L)'
;MQYHIAIVGFGLAGRLAALELSKQHNVSVFEADDEHTLNSAGKVAAAMLAPLAESVLCEADLAQMGLDSINRWPQIIEELEHDVFFQQQGTLVVAHQQDKGDLQSFTQRIKPLAGHNAEALNAQKIAQLEPELANRFSQGVFLPCEGQIDNQAFYKASYSMLNRRKVKFVFNQRVTIKNGEINNRPFDFIIDCRGLGAKKEQLLRGVRGEVARLYAPEVNLTRPVRLMHPRYPIYIAPKPNNEYVIGATEIESQDSGPATVRSTLELLSAAYTVHSGFAEGRLLGVQTGLRPAFSDNRPQVKKSGNVISINGLYRHGYMLAPVLVAQALSYIGEY
;
A
#
# COMPACT_ATOMS: atom_id res chain seq x y z
N MET A 1 19.55 -15.55 -20.67
CA MET A 1 18.81 -16.81 -20.97
C MET A 1 17.33 -16.53 -20.76
N GLN A 2 16.43 -16.97 -21.63
CA GLN A 2 15.00 -16.70 -21.47
C GLN A 2 14.34 -17.85 -20.73
N TYR A 3 13.72 -17.55 -19.59
CA TYR A 3 13.01 -18.52 -18.75
C TYR A 3 11.51 -18.52 -19.02
N HIS A 4 10.85 -19.63 -18.68
CA HIS A 4 9.41 -19.74 -18.56
C HIS A 4 9.03 -19.64 -17.07
N ILE A 5 8.48 -18.49 -16.66
CA ILE A 5 8.22 -18.16 -15.26
C ILE A 5 6.72 -18.10 -15.02
N ALA A 6 6.28 -18.76 -13.94
CA ALA A 6 4.92 -18.62 -13.45
C ALA A 6 4.86 -17.62 -12.29
N ILE A 7 3.85 -16.77 -12.29
CA ILE A 7 3.48 -15.92 -11.16
C ILE A 7 2.13 -16.39 -10.64
N VAL A 8 2.04 -16.70 -9.36
CA VAL A 8 0.80 -17.15 -8.74
C VAL A 8 0.32 -16.09 -7.75
N GLY A 9 -0.83 -15.49 -8.08
CA GLY A 9 -1.39 -14.32 -7.41
C GLY A 9 -1.06 -13.02 -8.14
N PHE A 10 -2.07 -12.27 -8.57
CA PHE A 10 -1.97 -11.03 -9.32
C PHE A 10 -2.32 -9.79 -8.49
N GLY A 11 -2.03 -9.86 -7.19
CA GLY A 11 -2.01 -8.72 -6.28
C GLY A 11 -0.82 -7.79 -6.53
N LEU A 12 -0.52 -6.87 -5.61
CA LEU A 12 0.53 -5.85 -5.77
C LEU A 12 1.90 -6.47 -6.09
N ALA A 13 2.37 -7.44 -5.29
CA ALA A 13 3.68 -8.05 -5.50
C ALA A 13 3.76 -8.84 -6.82
N GLY A 14 2.69 -9.58 -7.16
CA GLY A 14 2.64 -10.31 -8.43
C GLY A 14 2.64 -9.41 -9.66
N ARG A 15 1.97 -8.25 -9.60
CA ARG A 15 1.99 -7.24 -10.66
C ARG A 15 3.39 -6.67 -10.87
N LEU A 16 4.05 -6.27 -9.78
CA LEU A 16 5.41 -5.75 -9.84
C LEU A 16 6.40 -6.79 -10.37
N ALA A 17 6.31 -8.05 -9.91
CA ALA A 17 7.13 -9.13 -10.42
C ALA A 17 6.87 -9.41 -11.90
N ALA A 18 5.59 -9.39 -12.34
CA ALA A 18 5.23 -9.58 -13.74
C ALA A 18 5.76 -8.46 -14.63
N LEU A 19 5.65 -7.19 -14.19
CA LEU A 19 6.17 -6.04 -14.94
C LEU A 19 7.68 -6.18 -15.17
N GLU A 20 8.44 -6.58 -14.17
CA GLU A 20 9.88 -6.72 -14.30
C GLU A 20 10.26 -7.94 -15.14
N LEU A 21 9.75 -9.11 -14.80
CA LEU A 21 10.11 -10.36 -15.47
C LEU A 21 9.67 -10.42 -16.95
N SER A 22 8.56 -9.79 -17.28
CA SER A 22 8.08 -9.77 -18.69
C SER A 22 8.93 -8.96 -19.66
N LYS A 23 9.93 -8.23 -19.15
CA LYS A 23 10.91 -7.52 -20.00
C LYS A 23 11.82 -8.49 -20.75
N GLN A 24 12.14 -9.64 -20.16
CA GLN A 24 13.16 -10.56 -20.66
C GLN A 24 12.70 -12.03 -20.74
N HIS A 25 11.61 -12.38 -20.06
CA HIS A 25 11.17 -13.77 -19.88
C HIS A 25 9.75 -14.03 -20.38
N ASN A 26 9.44 -15.30 -20.60
CA ASN A 26 8.07 -15.75 -20.86
C ASN A 26 7.30 -15.89 -19.57
N VAL A 27 6.36 -14.99 -19.31
CA VAL A 27 5.60 -14.96 -18.05
C VAL A 27 4.19 -15.50 -18.24
N SER A 28 3.78 -16.35 -17.32
CA SER A 28 2.39 -16.83 -17.17
C SER A 28 1.88 -16.46 -15.77
N VAL A 29 0.76 -15.76 -15.69
CA VAL A 29 0.13 -15.32 -14.43
C VAL A 29 -1.10 -16.18 -14.15
N PHE A 30 -1.19 -16.72 -12.93
CA PHE A 30 -2.33 -17.47 -12.43
C PHE A 30 -3.00 -16.67 -11.30
N GLU A 31 -4.28 -16.40 -11.43
CA GLU A 31 -5.04 -15.64 -10.45
C GLU A 31 -6.37 -16.35 -10.14
N ALA A 32 -6.70 -16.38 -8.85
CA ALA A 32 -7.93 -16.99 -8.37
C ALA A 32 -9.20 -16.16 -8.63
N ASP A 33 -9.01 -14.85 -8.73
CA ASP A 33 -10.05 -13.88 -9.09
C ASP A 33 -10.03 -13.58 -10.60
N ASP A 34 -10.92 -12.68 -11.04
CA ASP A 34 -10.90 -12.09 -12.36
C ASP A 34 -9.75 -11.06 -12.53
N GLU A 35 -9.68 -10.41 -13.68
CA GLU A 35 -8.67 -9.40 -14.02
C GLU A 35 -8.72 -8.16 -13.11
N HIS A 36 -9.85 -7.90 -12.45
CA HIS A 36 -10.04 -6.76 -11.56
C HIS A 36 -9.40 -6.98 -10.18
N THR A 37 -9.19 -8.26 -9.79
CA THR A 37 -8.55 -8.64 -8.51
C THR A 37 -9.12 -7.89 -7.29
N LEU A 38 -10.45 -7.81 -7.20
CA LEU A 38 -11.15 -6.99 -6.21
C LEU A 38 -10.84 -7.39 -4.75
N ASN A 39 -10.48 -8.67 -4.52
CA ASN A 39 -10.14 -9.19 -3.20
C ASN A 39 -8.67 -8.94 -2.81
N SER A 40 -7.87 -8.33 -3.69
CA SER A 40 -6.49 -8.01 -3.37
C SER A 40 -6.39 -6.89 -2.33
N ALA A 41 -5.64 -7.12 -1.24
CA ALA A 41 -5.39 -6.10 -0.23
C ALA A 41 -4.78 -4.81 -0.81
N GLY A 42 -3.93 -4.91 -1.83
CA GLY A 42 -3.36 -3.76 -2.52
C GLY A 42 -4.39 -2.94 -3.30
N LYS A 43 -5.45 -3.57 -3.79
CA LYS A 43 -6.55 -2.89 -4.49
C LYS A 43 -7.39 -2.03 -3.54
N VAL A 44 -7.59 -2.50 -2.30
CA VAL A 44 -8.35 -1.79 -1.26
C VAL A 44 -7.53 -0.66 -0.62
N ALA A 45 -6.23 -0.82 -0.50
CA ALA A 45 -5.33 0.10 0.20
C ALA A 45 -5.41 1.55 -0.31
N ALA A 46 -5.02 2.52 0.53
CA ALA A 46 -4.85 3.91 0.11
C ALA A 46 -3.54 4.16 -0.66
N ALA A 47 -2.66 3.17 -0.72
CA ALA A 47 -1.37 3.25 -1.40
C ALA A 47 -0.49 4.42 -0.94
N MET A 48 -0.40 4.58 0.37
CA MET A 48 0.53 5.50 1.01
C MET A 48 1.96 4.99 0.90
N LEU A 49 2.89 5.90 0.63
CA LEU A 49 4.34 5.68 0.66
C LEU A 49 4.89 6.48 1.84
N ALA A 50 4.74 5.93 3.03
CA ALA A 50 4.89 6.64 4.29
C ALA A 50 5.89 5.97 5.25
N PRO A 51 7.18 5.79 4.85
CA PRO A 51 8.15 5.04 5.64
C PRO A 51 8.43 5.67 7.01
N LEU A 52 8.49 6.98 7.11
CA LEU A 52 8.74 7.65 8.38
C LEU A 52 7.51 7.63 9.28
N ALA A 53 6.33 7.88 8.72
CA ALA A 53 5.09 7.84 9.50
C ALA A 53 4.77 6.42 10.01
N GLU A 54 5.16 5.38 9.29
CA GLU A 54 4.99 3.98 9.69
C GLU A 54 6.11 3.46 10.60
N SER A 55 7.26 4.13 10.69
CA SER A 55 8.40 3.71 11.51
C SER A 55 8.11 3.64 13.02
N VAL A 56 7.03 4.28 13.47
CA VAL A 56 6.55 4.15 14.86
C VAL A 56 5.78 2.84 15.12
N LEU A 57 5.47 2.10 14.06
CA LEU A 57 4.65 0.87 14.08
C LEU A 57 5.38 -0.36 13.51
N CYS A 58 6.61 -0.20 13.05
CA CYS A 58 7.45 -1.28 12.55
C CYS A 58 8.90 -1.09 12.99
N GLU A 59 9.73 -2.09 12.75
CA GLU A 59 11.17 -2.00 13.04
C GLU A 59 11.88 -1.03 12.08
N ALA A 60 12.99 -0.46 12.56
CA ALA A 60 13.72 0.57 11.83
C ALA A 60 14.27 0.09 10.46
N ASP A 61 14.61 -1.18 10.33
CA ASP A 61 15.08 -1.77 9.06
C ASP A 61 13.97 -1.82 8.00
N LEU A 62 12.73 -2.09 8.40
CA LEU A 62 11.59 -2.05 7.47
C LEU A 62 11.29 -0.61 7.02
N ALA A 63 11.39 0.35 7.92
CA ALA A 63 11.20 1.76 7.57
C ALA A 63 12.33 2.24 6.64
N GLN A 64 13.59 1.84 6.89
CA GLN A 64 14.71 2.12 5.98
C GLN A 64 14.49 1.48 4.59
N MET A 65 14.09 0.22 4.55
CA MET A 65 13.69 -0.45 3.29
C MET A 65 12.59 0.31 2.56
N GLY A 66 11.65 0.94 3.29
CA GLY A 66 10.62 1.78 2.74
C GLY A 66 11.17 3.06 2.10
N LEU A 67 12.18 3.70 2.72
CA LEU A 67 12.89 4.85 2.15
C LEU A 67 13.60 4.48 0.84
N ASP A 68 14.22 3.30 0.79
CA ASP A 68 14.88 2.79 -0.42
C ASP A 68 13.85 2.44 -1.51
N SER A 69 12.69 1.95 -1.11
CA SER A 69 11.61 1.50 -1.99
C SER A 69 10.90 2.65 -2.69
N ILE A 70 10.70 3.80 -2.00
CA ILE A 70 9.95 4.93 -2.55
C ILE A 70 10.63 5.48 -3.82
N ASN A 71 11.94 5.44 -3.89
CA ASN A 71 12.71 5.91 -5.03
C ASN A 71 12.59 5.02 -6.29
N ARG A 72 12.02 3.82 -6.17
CA ARG A 72 11.78 2.92 -7.29
C ARG A 72 10.45 3.19 -8.00
N TRP A 73 9.49 3.79 -7.32
CA TRP A 73 8.16 4.03 -7.88
C TRP A 73 8.13 4.92 -9.11
N PRO A 74 8.88 6.02 -9.22
CA PRO A 74 8.89 6.84 -10.44
C PRO A 74 9.20 6.04 -11.69
N GLN A 75 10.23 5.20 -11.67
CA GLN A 75 10.61 4.35 -12.80
C GLN A 75 9.54 3.32 -13.14
N ILE A 76 8.93 2.67 -12.12
CA ILE A 76 7.85 1.71 -12.31
C ILE A 76 6.65 2.37 -12.99
N ILE A 77 6.31 3.60 -12.59
CA ILE A 77 5.16 4.33 -13.14
C ILE A 77 5.43 4.83 -14.56
N GLU A 78 6.63 5.33 -14.82
CA GLU A 78 7.04 5.80 -16.16
C GLU A 78 6.91 4.69 -17.22
N GLU A 79 7.16 3.44 -16.83
CA GLU A 79 7.02 2.29 -17.73
C GLU A 79 5.57 1.98 -18.12
N LEU A 80 4.56 2.46 -17.39
CA LEU A 80 3.18 2.00 -17.56
C LEU A 80 2.44 2.63 -18.75
N GLU A 81 2.99 3.64 -19.40
CA GLU A 81 2.38 4.34 -20.56
C GLU A 81 0.93 4.87 -20.33
N HIS A 82 0.46 4.85 -19.10
CA HIS A 82 -0.82 5.39 -18.68
C HIS A 82 -0.59 6.33 -17.50
N ASP A 83 -1.39 7.38 -17.43
CA ASP A 83 -1.35 8.32 -16.32
C ASP A 83 -1.75 7.61 -15.02
N VAL A 84 -0.75 7.27 -14.24
CA VAL A 84 -0.91 6.80 -12.86
C VAL A 84 -0.47 7.93 -11.94
N PHE A 85 -1.42 8.51 -11.22
CA PHE A 85 -1.10 9.54 -10.25
C PHE A 85 -0.10 9.01 -9.22
N PHE A 86 1.07 9.62 -9.21
CA PHE A 86 2.12 9.44 -8.23
C PHE A 86 2.51 10.81 -7.69
N GLN A 87 2.62 10.92 -6.38
CA GLN A 87 2.99 12.16 -5.74
C GLN A 87 3.98 11.88 -4.61
N GLN A 88 5.11 12.58 -4.62
CA GLN A 88 6.10 12.59 -3.55
C GLN A 88 6.29 14.04 -3.08
N GLN A 89 5.25 14.58 -2.45
CA GLN A 89 5.20 15.95 -1.94
C GLN A 89 5.07 16.00 -0.41
N GLY A 90 5.42 14.91 0.23
CA GLY A 90 5.41 14.76 1.67
C GLY A 90 4.05 14.42 2.27
N THR A 91 4.08 14.08 3.54
CA THR A 91 2.92 13.84 4.41
C THR A 91 2.90 14.89 5.51
N LEU A 92 1.73 15.44 5.79
CA LEU A 92 1.52 16.33 6.93
C LEU A 92 0.90 15.52 8.10
N VAL A 93 1.59 15.45 9.21
CA VAL A 93 1.10 14.83 10.46
C VAL A 93 0.62 15.91 11.39
N VAL A 94 -0.64 15.82 11.83
CA VAL A 94 -1.28 16.82 12.71
C VAL A 94 -1.94 16.15 13.91
N ALA A 95 -2.20 16.93 14.96
CA ALA A 95 -2.97 16.52 16.12
C ALA A 95 -3.86 17.66 16.61
N HIS A 96 -5.02 17.32 17.14
CA HIS A 96 -5.83 18.30 17.84
C HIS A 96 -5.13 18.80 19.11
N GLN A 97 -5.58 19.94 19.66
CA GLN A 97 -4.93 20.59 20.79
C GLN A 97 -4.79 19.67 22.00
N GLN A 98 -5.80 18.83 22.28
CA GLN A 98 -5.79 17.86 23.37
C GLN A 98 -4.82 16.70 23.16
N ASP A 99 -4.48 16.38 21.90
CA ASP A 99 -3.66 15.23 21.51
C ASP A 99 -2.21 15.60 21.17
N LYS A 100 -1.76 16.79 21.59
CA LYS A 100 -0.38 17.28 21.33
C LYS A 100 0.71 16.36 21.88
N GLY A 101 0.43 15.68 22.99
CA GLY A 101 1.35 14.71 23.59
C GLY A 101 1.66 13.54 22.63
N ASP A 102 0.66 13.09 21.90
CA ASP A 102 0.83 12.01 20.92
C ASP A 102 1.70 12.46 19.73
N LEU A 103 1.51 13.70 19.25
CA LEU A 103 2.35 14.28 18.21
C LEU A 103 3.81 14.45 18.66
N GLN A 104 4.03 14.87 19.90
CA GLN A 104 5.37 14.97 20.48
C GLN A 104 6.05 13.60 20.59
N SER A 105 5.33 12.62 21.11
CA SER A 105 5.82 11.23 21.22
C SER A 105 6.13 10.65 19.83
N PHE A 106 5.26 10.87 18.86
CA PHE A 106 5.50 10.50 17.46
C PHE A 106 6.79 11.14 16.93
N THR A 107 6.95 12.45 17.09
CA THR A 107 8.13 13.20 16.63
C THR A 107 9.43 12.67 17.22
N GLN A 108 9.41 12.35 18.51
CA GLN A 108 10.58 11.77 19.19
C GLN A 108 10.92 10.37 18.64
N ARG A 109 9.91 9.56 18.37
CA ARG A 109 10.10 8.17 17.89
C ARG A 109 10.63 8.09 16.47
N ILE A 110 10.21 9.01 15.58
CA ILE A 110 10.71 9.03 14.19
C ILE A 110 12.11 9.64 14.07
N LYS A 111 12.54 10.45 15.03
CA LYS A 111 13.79 11.25 14.97
C LYS A 111 15.03 10.43 14.61
N PRO A 112 15.28 9.24 15.17
CA PRO A 112 16.48 8.46 14.84
C PRO A 112 16.59 8.09 13.36
N LEU A 113 15.46 7.84 12.69
CA LEU A 113 15.40 7.47 11.28
C LEU A 113 15.22 8.69 10.36
N ALA A 114 14.43 9.65 10.79
CA ALA A 114 14.07 10.80 9.97
C ALA A 114 15.27 11.73 9.69
N GLY A 115 16.20 11.88 10.63
CA GLY A 115 17.29 12.85 10.49
C GLY A 115 16.74 14.24 10.14
N HIS A 116 17.12 14.75 8.97
CA HIS A 116 16.62 16.04 8.43
C HIS A 116 15.32 15.91 7.61
N ASN A 117 14.76 14.70 7.46
CA ASN A 117 13.54 14.45 6.70
C ASN A 117 12.25 14.63 7.51
N ALA A 118 12.30 15.31 8.64
CA ALA A 118 11.13 15.66 9.44
C ALA A 118 11.25 17.10 9.93
N GLU A 119 10.23 17.89 9.59
CA GLU A 119 10.18 19.31 9.95
C GLU A 119 9.03 19.56 10.94
N ALA A 120 9.35 20.11 12.10
CA ALA A 120 8.34 20.60 13.04
C ALA A 120 7.68 21.86 12.50
N LEU A 121 6.36 21.88 12.49
CA LEU A 121 5.56 22.98 11.96
C LEU A 121 4.77 23.67 13.04
N ASN A 122 4.69 25.01 12.95
CA ASN A 122 3.70 25.83 13.65
C ASN A 122 2.47 26.08 12.75
N ALA A 123 1.46 26.74 13.29
CA ALA A 123 0.21 27.04 12.58
C ALA A 123 0.42 27.79 11.26
N GLN A 124 1.37 28.75 11.21
CA GLN A 124 1.67 29.52 10.02
C GLN A 124 2.26 28.65 8.90
N LYS A 125 3.20 27.76 9.23
CA LYS A 125 3.79 26.82 8.26
C LYS A 125 2.77 25.79 7.78
N ILE A 126 1.88 25.33 8.66
CA ILE A 126 0.77 24.44 8.26
C ILE A 126 -0.13 25.13 7.23
N ALA A 127 -0.52 26.38 7.49
CA ALA A 127 -1.34 27.18 6.57
C ALA A 127 -0.65 27.46 5.22
N GLN A 128 0.69 27.55 5.19
CA GLN A 128 1.44 27.66 3.95
C GLN A 128 1.49 26.37 3.13
N LEU A 129 1.60 25.21 3.81
CA LEU A 129 1.63 23.90 3.16
C LEU A 129 0.26 23.43 2.72
N GLU A 130 -0.74 23.59 3.57
CA GLU A 130 -2.14 23.22 3.37
C GLU A 130 -3.06 24.35 3.81
N PRO A 131 -3.38 25.31 2.94
CA PRO A 131 -4.24 26.45 3.28
C PRO A 131 -5.61 26.05 3.85
N GLU A 132 -6.15 24.92 3.41
CA GLU A 132 -7.41 24.34 3.91
C GLU A 132 -7.36 23.97 5.41
N LEU A 133 -6.17 23.78 5.96
CA LEU A 133 -5.96 23.47 7.37
C LEU A 133 -5.57 24.70 8.20
N ALA A 134 -5.59 25.90 7.61
CA ALA A 134 -5.32 27.14 8.33
C ALA A 134 -6.24 27.28 9.55
N ASN A 135 -5.67 27.68 10.69
CA ASN A 135 -6.36 27.87 11.98
C ASN A 135 -7.00 26.60 12.59
N ARG A 136 -6.81 25.42 11.99
CA ARG A 136 -7.34 24.16 12.55
C ARG A 136 -6.34 23.47 13.46
N PHE A 137 -5.07 23.53 13.09
CA PHE A 137 -3.99 22.88 13.84
C PHE A 137 -2.91 23.90 14.19
N SER A 138 -2.45 23.88 15.44
CA SER A 138 -1.42 24.79 15.93
C SER A 138 0.00 24.22 15.79
N GLN A 139 0.13 22.91 15.64
CA GLN A 139 1.39 22.19 15.49
C GLN A 139 1.22 21.01 14.56
N GLY A 140 2.29 20.65 13.87
CA GLY A 140 2.37 19.49 12.99
C GLY A 140 3.80 19.06 12.76
N VAL A 141 3.94 17.96 12.02
CA VAL A 141 5.23 17.48 11.49
C VAL A 141 5.07 17.26 10.00
N PHE A 142 5.99 17.78 9.22
CA PHE A 142 6.05 17.53 7.78
C PHE A 142 7.13 16.50 7.48
N LEU A 143 6.80 15.52 6.65
CA LEU A 143 7.66 14.41 6.24
C LEU A 143 7.85 14.48 4.72
N PRO A 144 8.81 15.27 4.22
CA PRO A 144 8.92 15.65 2.80
C PRO A 144 9.23 14.48 1.86
N CYS A 145 9.87 13.41 2.34
CA CYS A 145 10.22 12.26 1.52
C CYS A 145 9.04 11.32 1.21
N GLU A 146 7.91 11.48 1.89
CA GLU A 146 6.76 10.61 1.74
C GLU A 146 5.87 10.96 0.55
N GLY A 147 4.99 10.03 0.19
CA GLY A 147 4.12 10.21 -0.96
C GLY A 147 2.95 9.24 -1.01
N GLN A 148 2.36 9.14 -2.19
CA GLN A 148 1.21 8.29 -2.47
C GLN A 148 1.10 7.92 -3.95
N ILE A 149 0.31 6.87 -4.22
CA ILE A 149 0.01 6.41 -5.58
C ILE A 149 -1.50 6.23 -5.72
N ASP A 150 -2.04 6.45 -6.91
CA ASP A 150 -3.37 5.95 -7.25
C ASP A 150 -3.30 4.45 -7.53
N ASN A 151 -3.70 3.67 -6.56
CA ASN A 151 -3.69 2.22 -6.66
C ASN A 151 -4.68 1.68 -7.69
N GLN A 152 -5.81 2.35 -7.90
CA GLN A 152 -6.82 1.94 -8.89
C GLN A 152 -6.27 2.09 -10.31
N ALA A 153 -5.67 3.26 -10.59
CA ALA A 153 -5.00 3.52 -11.86
C ALA A 153 -3.80 2.58 -12.07
N PHE A 154 -2.97 2.34 -11.04
CA PHE A 154 -1.84 1.41 -11.11
C PHE A 154 -2.28 -0.01 -11.48
N TYR A 155 -3.36 -0.53 -10.88
CA TYR A 155 -3.87 -1.88 -11.20
C TYR A 155 -4.35 -1.97 -12.65
N LYS A 156 -5.04 -0.96 -13.15
CA LYS A 156 -5.48 -0.89 -14.55
C LYS A 156 -4.29 -0.77 -15.51
N ALA A 157 -3.38 0.15 -15.25
CA ALA A 157 -2.23 0.42 -16.10
C ALA A 157 -1.27 -0.78 -16.19
N SER A 158 -0.97 -1.41 -15.05
CA SER A 158 -0.11 -2.61 -15.01
C SER A 158 -0.70 -3.78 -15.79
N TYR A 159 -2.02 -4.02 -15.70
CA TYR A 159 -2.67 -5.06 -16.51
C TYR A 159 -2.62 -4.75 -18.00
N SER A 160 -2.91 -3.50 -18.38
CA SER A 160 -2.81 -3.06 -19.79
C SER A 160 -1.40 -3.26 -20.36
N MET A 161 -0.35 -2.86 -19.62
CA MET A 161 1.03 -3.03 -20.02
C MET A 161 1.41 -4.51 -20.21
N LEU A 162 1.02 -5.36 -19.26
CA LEU A 162 1.33 -6.79 -19.31
C LEU A 162 0.62 -7.50 -20.47
N ASN A 163 -0.60 -7.10 -20.80
CA ASN A 163 -1.31 -7.58 -21.99
C ASN A 163 -0.54 -7.20 -23.27
N ARG A 164 -0.04 -5.97 -23.39
CA ARG A 164 0.80 -5.56 -24.53
C ARG A 164 2.10 -6.35 -24.62
N ARG A 165 2.70 -6.70 -23.49
CA ARG A 165 3.88 -7.58 -23.43
C ARG A 165 3.55 -9.06 -23.66
N LYS A 166 2.27 -9.36 -23.99
CA LYS A 166 1.78 -10.72 -24.29
C LYS A 166 1.99 -11.71 -23.14
N VAL A 167 1.93 -11.24 -21.90
CA VAL A 167 1.89 -12.10 -20.72
C VAL A 167 0.64 -12.98 -20.77
N LYS A 168 0.79 -14.27 -20.49
CA LYS A 168 -0.34 -15.21 -20.45
C LYS A 168 -1.05 -15.12 -19.13
N PHE A 169 -2.36 -14.85 -19.13
CA PHE A 169 -3.20 -14.82 -17.94
C PHE A 169 -4.13 -16.04 -17.87
N VAL A 170 -4.25 -16.59 -16.66
CA VAL A 170 -5.20 -17.64 -16.31
C VAL A 170 -5.96 -17.14 -15.08
N PHE A 171 -7.14 -16.55 -15.31
CA PHE A 171 -8.01 -16.00 -14.28
C PHE A 171 -9.05 -17.02 -13.79
N ASN A 172 -9.68 -16.72 -12.65
CA ASN A 172 -10.72 -17.52 -12.03
C ASN A 172 -10.26 -18.97 -11.74
N GLN A 173 -8.95 -19.15 -11.53
CA GLN A 173 -8.39 -20.47 -11.30
C GLN A 173 -7.46 -20.50 -10.08
N ARG A 174 -7.89 -21.17 -9.02
CA ARG A 174 -6.99 -21.54 -7.93
C ARG A 174 -6.04 -22.63 -8.39
N VAL A 175 -4.75 -22.42 -8.19
CA VAL A 175 -3.73 -23.42 -8.52
C VAL A 175 -3.00 -23.89 -7.27
N THR A 176 -2.46 -25.10 -7.34
CA THR A 176 -1.62 -25.68 -6.29
C THR A 176 -0.18 -25.71 -6.79
N ILE A 177 0.74 -25.22 -5.95
CA ILE A 177 2.18 -25.34 -6.16
C ILE A 177 2.62 -26.59 -5.39
N LYS A 178 3.15 -27.58 -6.10
CA LYS A 178 3.63 -28.84 -5.49
C LYS A 178 4.88 -29.30 -6.24
N ASN A 179 5.94 -29.63 -5.48
CA ASN A 179 7.23 -30.09 -6.03
C ASN A 179 7.81 -29.18 -7.12
N GLY A 180 7.61 -27.85 -7.03
CA GLY A 180 8.11 -26.92 -8.04
C GLY A 180 7.30 -26.90 -9.35
N GLU A 181 6.06 -27.40 -9.32
CA GLU A 181 5.14 -27.46 -10.47
C GLU A 181 3.81 -26.80 -10.12
N ILE A 182 3.11 -26.32 -11.13
CA ILE A 182 1.72 -25.84 -11.05
C ILE A 182 0.81 -26.78 -11.81
N ASN A 183 -0.10 -27.46 -11.11
CA ASN A 183 -1.04 -28.43 -11.72
C ASN A 183 -0.31 -29.46 -12.59
N ASN A 184 0.83 -30.01 -12.12
CA ASN A 184 1.71 -30.95 -12.82
C ASN A 184 2.34 -30.40 -14.11
N ARG A 185 2.51 -29.07 -14.21
CA ARG A 185 3.25 -28.42 -15.30
C ARG A 185 4.51 -27.79 -14.74
N PRO A 186 5.68 -28.10 -15.29
CA PRO A 186 6.96 -27.51 -14.86
C PRO A 186 7.10 -26.07 -15.34
N PHE A 187 7.80 -25.27 -14.53
CA PHE A 187 8.28 -23.92 -14.84
C PHE A 187 9.72 -23.81 -14.38
N ASP A 188 10.51 -22.98 -15.06
CA ASP A 188 11.89 -22.71 -14.63
C ASP A 188 11.90 -22.07 -13.24
N PHE A 189 10.99 -21.11 -13.02
CA PHE A 189 10.75 -20.49 -11.72
C PHE A 189 9.26 -20.25 -11.48
N ILE A 190 8.87 -20.27 -10.21
CA ILE A 190 7.52 -19.93 -9.75
C ILE A 190 7.63 -18.84 -8.71
N ILE A 191 7.00 -17.68 -8.95
CA ILE A 191 6.89 -16.59 -8.00
C ILE A 191 5.54 -16.68 -7.28
N ASP A 192 5.56 -17.09 -6.02
CA ASP A 192 4.37 -17.25 -5.20
C ASP A 192 4.02 -15.94 -4.48
N CYS A 193 3.04 -15.21 -5.02
CA CYS A 193 2.51 -13.95 -4.51
C CYS A 193 1.05 -14.06 -4.06
N ARG A 194 0.59 -15.26 -3.64
CA ARG A 194 -0.82 -15.54 -3.34
C ARG A 194 -1.39 -14.81 -2.13
N GLY A 195 -0.60 -14.10 -1.35
CA GLY A 195 -1.07 -13.46 -0.11
C GLY A 195 -1.77 -14.48 0.79
N LEU A 196 -2.99 -14.20 1.24
CA LEU A 196 -3.77 -15.14 2.04
C LEU A 196 -4.17 -16.42 1.30
N GLY A 197 -4.04 -16.49 -0.02
CA GLY A 197 -4.17 -17.74 -0.77
C GLY A 197 -3.16 -18.82 -0.37
N ALA A 198 -2.00 -18.43 0.19
CA ALA A 198 -0.98 -19.31 0.74
C ALA A 198 -1.04 -19.43 2.28
N LYS A 199 -2.15 -19.04 2.90
CA LYS A 199 -2.26 -18.91 4.36
C LYS A 199 -1.88 -20.17 5.13
N LYS A 200 -2.32 -21.34 4.68
CA LYS A 200 -2.04 -22.61 5.37
C LYS A 200 -0.59 -23.03 5.22
N GLU A 201 -0.04 -22.91 4.01
CA GLU A 201 1.31 -23.32 3.66
C GLU A 201 2.38 -22.41 4.30
N GLN A 202 2.07 -21.12 4.45
CA GLN A 202 2.99 -20.12 4.94
C GLN A 202 2.67 -19.61 6.35
N LEU A 203 1.66 -20.17 7.03
CA LEU A 203 1.24 -19.81 8.39
C LEU A 203 0.88 -18.33 8.55
N LEU A 204 0.17 -17.78 7.56
CA LEU A 204 -0.28 -16.38 7.58
C LEU A 204 -1.58 -16.21 8.35
N ARG A 205 -1.77 -15.01 8.89
CA ARG A 205 -3.07 -14.53 9.38
C ARG A 205 -3.56 -13.35 8.54
N GLY A 206 -4.88 -13.18 8.50
CA GLY A 206 -5.50 -11.99 7.93
C GLY A 206 -5.67 -10.92 9.01
N VAL A 207 -5.32 -9.68 8.70
CA VAL A 207 -5.63 -8.52 9.55
C VAL A 207 -6.55 -7.59 8.76
N ARG A 208 -7.76 -7.42 9.28
CA ARG A 208 -8.81 -6.64 8.63
C ARG A 208 -8.47 -5.17 8.62
N GLY A 209 -8.62 -4.53 7.47
CA GLY A 209 -8.53 -3.09 7.29
C GLY A 209 -9.67 -2.57 6.44
N GLU A 210 -10.20 -1.42 6.83
CA GLU A 210 -11.29 -0.76 6.14
C GLU A 210 -10.89 0.66 5.77
N VAL A 211 -11.31 1.10 4.58
CA VAL A 211 -11.10 2.45 4.07
C VAL A 211 -12.39 3.00 3.49
N ALA A 212 -12.66 4.27 3.73
CA ALA A 212 -13.74 4.99 3.06
C ALA A 212 -13.18 5.75 1.85
N ARG A 213 -13.92 5.73 0.75
CA ARG A 213 -13.65 6.56 -0.43
C ARG A 213 -14.72 7.63 -0.54
N LEU A 214 -14.29 8.88 -0.65
CA LEU A 214 -15.16 10.04 -0.73
C LEU A 214 -14.89 10.82 -2.02
N TYR A 215 -15.94 11.41 -2.57
CA TYR A 215 -15.83 12.50 -3.52
C TYR A 215 -16.19 13.79 -2.77
N ALA A 216 -15.24 14.71 -2.64
CA ALA A 216 -15.38 15.93 -1.85
C ALA A 216 -14.78 17.14 -2.59
N PRO A 217 -15.51 17.73 -3.57
CA PRO A 217 -15.00 18.81 -4.40
C PRO A 217 -14.79 20.13 -3.66
N GLU A 218 -15.34 20.27 -2.46
CA GLU A 218 -15.15 21.44 -1.60
C GLU A 218 -13.92 21.33 -0.69
N VAL A 219 -13.17 20.23 -0.78
CA VAL A 219 -11.93 20.01 -0.03
C VAL A 219 -10.78 20.02 -1.01
N ASN A 220 -9.73 20.81 -0.74
CA ASN A 220 -8.55 20.95 -1.62
C ASN A 220 -7.25 20.61 -0.90
N LEU A 221 -7.23 19.49 -0.18
CA LEU A 221 -5.99 18.98 0.39
C LEU A 221 -5.05 18.53 -0.75
N THR A 222 -3.80 19.00 -0.70
CA THR A 222 -2.84 18.76 -1.79
C THR A 222 -1.91 17.59 -1.53
N ARG A 223 -1.84 17.08 -0.30
CA ARG A 223 -0.97 15.98 0.13
C ARG A 223 -1.65 15.11 1.19
N PRO A 224 -1.11 13.91 1.46
CA PRO A 224 -1.60 13.10 2.57
C PRO A 224 -1.53 13.83 3.90
N VAL A 225 -2.63 13.79 4.64
CA VAL A 225 -2.74 14.30 6.01
C VAL A 225 -2.96 13.13 6.96
N ARG A 226 -2.11 13.00 7.98
CA ARG A 226 -2.26 12.00 9.05
C ARG A 226 -2.70 12.69 10.32
N LEU A 227 -3.86 12.31 10.83
CA LEU A 227 -4.34 12.75 12.14
C LEU A 227 -3.80 11.80 13.21
N MET A 228 -3.03 12.35 14.14
CA MET A 228 -2.69 11.66 15.38
C MET A 228 -3.86 11.79 16.34
N HIS A 229 -4.42 10.66 16.71
CA HIS A 229 -5.52 10.58 17.65
C HIS A 229 -5.37 9.28 18.46
N PRO A 230 -5.48 9.31 19.80
CA PRO A 230 -5.17 8.15 20.64
C PRO A 230 -6.08 6.95 20.35
N ARG A 231 -7.29 7.19 19.88
CA ARG A 231 -8.30 6.15 19.64
C ARG A 231 -8.57 5.88 18.16
N TYR A 232 -8.53 6.91 17.33
CA TYR A 232 -8.90 6.85 15.89
C TYR A 232 -7.87 7.54 15.02
N PRO A 233 -6.62 7.04 14.97
CA PRO A 233 -5.63 7.59 14.06
C PRO A 233 -6.05 7.27 12.62
N ILE A 234 -6.11 8.29 11.78
CA ILE A 234 -6.43 8.13 10.36
C ILE A 234 -5.40 8.81 9.48
N TYR A 235 -5.42 8.45 8.22
CA TYR A 235 -4.85 9.25 7.15
C TYR A 235 -5.94 9.63 6.15
N ILE A 236 -5.76 10.79 5.52
CA ILE A 236 -6.56 11.30 4.41
C ILE A 236 -5.63 11.41 3.22
N ALA A 237 -5.86 10.62 2.18
CA ALA A 237 -5.03 10.58 0.99
C ALA A 237 -5.82 11.16 -0.21
N PRO A 238 -5.52 12.41 -0.63
CA PRO A 238 -6.14 12.99 -1.81
C PRO A 238 -5.74 12.24 -3.07
N LYS A 239 -6.70 12.02 -3.96
CA LYS A 239 -6.51 11.39 -5.27
C LYS A 239 -7.00 12.35 -6.36
N PRO A 240 -6.71 12.10 -7.64
CA PRO A 240 -7.29 12.88 -8.74
C PRO A 240 -8.82 12.96 -8.67
N ASN A 241 -9.39 13.96 -9.33
CA ASN A 241 -10.85 14.15 -9.46
C ASN A 241 -11.59 14.37 -8.15
N ASN A 242 -10.97 15.04 -7.17
CA ASN A 242 -11.53 15.33 -5.85
C ASN A 242 -11.92 14.07 -5.05
N GLU A 243 -11.28 12.96 -5.34
CA GLU A 243 -11.43 11.75 -4.56
C GLU A 243 -10.47 11.75 -3.36
N TYR A 244 -10.93 11.18 -2.26
CA TYR A 244 -10.16 11.03 -1.02
C TYR A 244 -10.29 9.61 -0.49
N VAL A 245 -9.18 9.04 -0.06
CA VAL A 245 -9.18 7.76 0.68
C VAL A 245 -8.90 8.05 2.14
N ILE A 246 -9.87 7.72 2.98
CA ILE A 246 -9.79 7.85 4.43
C ILE A 246 -9.51 6.47 5.02
N GLY A 247 -8.46 6.34 5.76
CA GLY A 247 -8.07 5.04 6.32
C GLY A 247 -7.17 5.15 7.54
N ALA A 248 -6.89 4.06 8.10
CA ALA A 248 -7.58 2.79 7.97
C ALA A 248 -7.83 2.18 9.34
N THR A 249 -8.88 1.39 9.43
CA THR A 249 -9.03 0.53 10.60
C THR A 249 -7.95 -0.55 10.62
N GLU A 250 -7.67 -1.05 11.81
CA GLU A 250 -6.81 -2.20 12.03
C GLU A 250 -7.47 -3.11 13.06
N ILE A 251 -7.98 -4.24 12.58
CA ILE A 251 -8.79 -5.14 13.39
C ILE A 251 -8.20 -6.54 13.26
N GLU A 252 -7.83 -7.15 14.38
CA GLU A 252 -7.39 -8.55 14.43
C GLU A 252 -8.60 -9.46 14.19
N SER A 253 -8.98 -9.57 12.93
CA SER A 253 -10.10 -10.37 12.46
C SER A 253 -9.83 -10.88 11.05
N GLN A 254 -10.36 -12.05 10.75
CA GLN A 254 -10.32 -12.66 9.42
C GLN A 254 -11.67 -12.56 8.69
N ASP A 255 -12.59 -11.78 9.23
CA ASP A 255 -13.85 -11.48 8.58
C ASP A 255 -13.60 -10.62 7.33
N SER A 256 -14.03 -11.11 6.18
CA SER A 256 -13.97 -10.43 4.88
C SER A 256 -15.31 -9.80 4.48
N GLY A 257 -16.30 -9.82 5.37
CA GLY A 257 -17.60 -9.20 5.13
C GLY A 257 -17.53 -7.68 4.98
N PRO A 258 -18.63 -7.01 4.63
CA PRO A 258 -18.70 -5.55 4.50
C PRO A 258 -18.25 -4.81 5.76
N ALA A 259 -17.89 -3.53 5.61
CA ALA A 259 -17.52 -2.67 6.73
C ALA A 259 -18.68 -2.52 7.73
N THR A 260 -18.32 -2.41 9.02
CA THR A 260 -19.33 -2.21 10.06
C THR A 260 -19.76 -0.75 10.15
N VAL A 261 -20.95 -0.51 10.71
CA VAL A 261 -21.42 0.86 11.01
C VAL A 261 -20.43 1.58 11.92
N ARG A 262 -19.88 0.90 12.93
CA ARG A 262 -18.90 1.47 13.85
C ARG A 262 -17.65 1.97 13.10
N SER A 263 -17.03 1.12 12.28
CA SER A 263 -15.82 1.49 11.53
C SER A 263 -16.10 2.65 10.56
N THR A 264 -17.25 2.64 9.91
CA THR A 264 -17.68 3.71 9.00
C THR A 264 -17.81 5.04 9.73
N LEU A 265 -18.47 5.05 10.90
CA LEU A 265 -18.60 6.25 11.75
C LEU A 265 -17.24 6.75 12.25
N GLU A 266 -16.36 5.85 12.67
CA GLU A 266 -15.01 6.19 13.15
C GLU A 266 -14.19 6.90 12.05
N LEU A 267 -14.16 6.34 10.84
CA LEU A 267 -13.42 6.91 9.70
C LEU A 267 -13.98 8.27 9.28
N LEU A 268 -15.30 8.36 9.08
CA LEU A 268 -15.94 9.57 8.57
C LEU A 268 -15.93 10.69 9.61
N SER A 269 -16.19 10.38 10.87
CA SER A 269 -16.13 11.37 11.94
C SER A 269 -14.72 11.92 12.13
N ALA A 270 -13.69 11.07 12.09
CA ALA A 270 -12.31 11.52 12.18
C ALA A 270 -11.92 12.42 11.00
N ALA A 271 -12.31 12.07 9.77
CA ALA A 271 -12.10 12.93 8.60
C ALA A 271 -12.78 14.30 8.74
N TYR A 272 -14.03 14.33 9.21
CA TYR A 272 -14.76 15.56 9.48
C TYR A 272 -14.06 16.46 10.50
N THR A 273 -13.42 15.90 11.52
CA THR A 273 -12.66 16.71 12.49
C THR A 273 -11.42 17.34 11.87
N VAL A 274 -10.83 16.75 10.83
CA VAL A 274 -9.70 17.34 10.08
C VAL A 274 -10.19 18.46 9.19
N HIS A 275 -11.24 18.24 8.43
CA HIS A 275 -11.79 19.24 7.50
C HIS A 275 -13.31 19.14 7.39
N SER A 276 -14.01 20.24 7.74
CA SER A 276 -15.49 20.26 7.77
C SER A 276 -16.14 20.06 6.39
N GLY A 277 -15.47 20.36 5.29
CA GLY A 277 -15.97 20.11 3.93
C GLY A 277 -16.23 18.63 3.64
N PHE A 278 -15.65 17.70 4.40
CA PHE A 278 -15.98 16.28 4.26
C PHE A 278 -17.41 15.95 4.68
N ALA A 279 -18.09 16.82 5.45
CA ALA A 279 -19.51 16.63 5.79
C ALA A 279 -20.42 16.59 4.55
N GLU A 280 -20.11 17.40 3.53
CA GLU A 280 -20.84 17.49 2.28
C GLU A 280 -20.28 16.54 1.20
N GLY A 281 -19.20 15.83 1.51
CA GLY A 281 -18.61 14.83 0.64
C GLY A 281 -19.55 13.65 0.40
N ARG A 282 -19.51 13.11 -0.81
CA ARG A 282 -20.31 11.93 -1.18
C ARG A 282 -19.53 10.66 -0.88
N LEU A 283 -20.11 9.75 -0.12
CA LEU A 283 -19.52 8.43 0.16
C LEU A 283 -19.62 7.57 -1.11
N LEU A 284 -18.47 7.28 -1.73
CA LEU A 284 -18.37 6.39 -2.89
C LEU A 284 -18.40 4.91 -2.46
N GLY A 285 -17.99 4.63 -1.23
CA GLY A 285 -18.05 3.31 -0.63
C GLY A 285 -17.09 3.14 0.55
N VAL A 286 -17.34 2.10 1.32
CA VAL A 286 -16.40 1.63 2.36
C VAL A 286 -15.94 0.23 1.97
N GLN A 287 -14.65 0.08 1.75
CA GLN A 287 -14.03 -1.15 1.27
C GLN A 287 -13.32 -1.85 2.41
N THR A 288 -13.42 -3.18 2.42
CA THR A 288 -12.76 -4.06 3.39
C THR A 288 -11.69 -4.89 2.70
N GLY A 289 -10.51 -5.02 3.31
CA GLY A 289 -9.46 -5.90 2.85
C GLY A 289 -8.78 -6.64 3.99
N LEU A 290 -8.31 -7.84 3.72
CA LEU A 290 -7.53 -8.62 4.66
C LEU A 290 -6.05 -8.53 4.29
N ARG A 291 -5.24 -7.94 5.18
CA ARG A 291 -3.79 -7.83 5.01
C ARG A 291 -3.14 -9.17 5.36
N PRO A 292 -2.35 -9.78 4.47
CA PRO A 292 -1.59 -10.98 4.82
C PRO A 292 -0.45 -10.62 5.78
N ALA A 293 -0.41 -11.24 6.94
CA ALA A 293 0.61 -11.00 7.96
C ALA A 293 1.17 -12.30 8.53
N PHE A 294 2.47 -12.33 8.76
CA PHE A 294 3.11 -13.32 9.63
C PHE A 294 2.90 -12.93 11.09
N SER A 295 3.23 -13.83 12.02
CA SER A 295 3.05 -13.59 13.46
C SER A 295 3.85 -12.38 13.98
N ASP A 296 4.99 -12.10 13.37
CA ASP A 296 5.89 -10.98 13.68
C ASP A 296 5.63 -9.72 12.86
N ASN A 297 4.60 -9.73 11.98
CA ASN A 297 4.28 -8.64 11.03
C ASN A 297 5.39 -8.31 10.01
N ARG A 298 6.44 -9.13 9.91
CA ARG A 298 7.54 -8.89 8.98
C ARG A 298 7.29 -9.58 7.64
N PRO A 299 7.46 -8.90 6.50
CA PRO A 299 7.39 -9.54 5.20
C PRO A 299 8.54 -10.52 5.00
N GLN A 300 8.32 -11.53 4.19
CA GLN A 300 9.32 -12.55 3.91
C GLN A 300 9.45 -12.79 2.41
N VAL A 301 10.70 -12.91 1.96
CA VAL A 301 11.08 -13.46 0.66
C VAL A 301 11.82 -14.75 0.91
N LYS A 302 11.32 -15.87 0.40
CA LYS A 302 11.90 -17.19 0.61
C LYS A 302 12.06 -17.93 -0.70
N LYS A 303 13.22 -18.59 -0.93
CA LYS A 303 13.44 -19.49 -2.05
C LYS A 303 13.47 -20.94 -1.55
N SER A 304 12.75 -21.81 -2.23
CA SER A 304 12.75 -23.26 -2.04
C SER A 304 12.74 -23.96 -3.41
N GLY A 305 13.87 -24.50 -3.81
CA GLY A 305 14.05 -25.02 -5.16
C GLY A 305 13.87 -23.90 -6.20
N ASN A 306 12.93 -24.10 -7.13
CA ASN A 306 12.55 -23.11 -8.15
C ASN A 306 11.36 -22.22 -7.71
N VAL A 307 10.85 -22.36 -6.50
CA VAL A 307 9.76 -21.54 -5.97
C VAL A 307 10.33 -20.40 -5.12
N ILE A 308 9.95 -19.16 -5.45
CA ILE A 308 10.31 -17.96 -4.70
C ILE A 308 9.01 -17.33 -4.20
N SER A 309 8.82 -17.24 -2.88
CA SER A 309 7.63 -16.65 -2.29
C SER A 309 7.89 -15.23 -1.79
N ILE A 310 6.92 -14.33 -2.02
CA ILE A 310 6.88 -12.97 -1.50
C ILE A 310 5.57 -12.80 -0.75
N ASN A 311 5.61 -12.66 0.58
CA ASN A 311 4.36 -12.60 1.35
C ASN A 311 4.52 -11.86 2.67
N GLY A 312 3.38 -11.67 3.38
CA GLY A 312 3.37 -11.06 4.70
C GLY A 312 3.61 -9.54 4.70
N LEU A 313 3.29 -8.85 3.59
CA LEU A 313 3.52 -7.41 3.47
C LEU A 313 2.66 -6.57 4.42
N TYR A 314 1.66 -7.17 5.06
CA TYR A 314 0.81 -6.58 6.08
C TYR A 314 0.25 -5.22 5.63
N ARG A 315 0.48 -4.16 6.41
CA ARG A 315 0.06 -2.79 6.10
C ARG A 315 1.04 -2.03 5.20
N HIS A 316 2.24 -2.59 4.99
CA HIS A 316 3.36 -1.92 4.33
C HIS A 316 3.49 -2.27 2.83
N GLY A 317 2.44 -2.82 2.21
CA GLY A 317 2.51 -3.34 0.85
C GLY A 317 3.13 -2.38 -0.15
N TYR A 318 2.55 -1.20 -0.36
CA TYR A 318 3.09 -0.22 -1.32
C TYR A 318 4.45 0.34 -0.91
N MET A 319 4.68 0.44 0.39
CA MET A 319 5.95 0.91 0.92
C MET A 319 7.11 -0.06 0.64
N LEU A 320 6.87 -1.40 0.70
CA LEU A 320 7.95 -2.40 0.67
C LEU A 320 7.99 -3.24 -0.61
N ALA A 321 6.89 -3.36 -1.35
CA ALA A 321 6.80 -4.30 -2.46
C ALA A 321 7.89 -4.11 -3.54
N PRO A 322 8.27 -2.90 -3.97
CA PRO A 322 9.34 -2.75 -4.96
C PRO A 322 10.69 -3.36 -4.54
N VAL A 323 11.11 -3.15 -3.30
CA VAL A 323 12.38 -3.69 -2.79
C VAL A 323 12.28 -5.20 -2.57
N LEU A 324 11.15 -5.70 -2.03
CA LEU A 324 10.97 -7.14 -1.81
C LEU A 324 10.89 -7.92 -3.13
N VAL A 325 10.27 -7.35 -4.15
CA VAL A 325 10.29 -7.94 -5.49
C VAL A 325 11.70 -7.96 -6.05
N ALA A 326 12.45 -6.87 -5.98
CA ALA A 326 13.85 -6.84 -6.39
C ALA A 326 14.68 -7.91 -5.68
N GLN A 327 14.53 -8.05 -4.36
CA GLN A 327 15.16 -9.11 -3.58
C GLN A 327 14.76 -10.52 -4.09
N ALA A 328 13.49 -10.74 -4.40
CA ALA A 328 13.05 -12.03 -4.92
C ALA A 328 13.66 -12.34 -6.30
N LEU A 329 13.74 -11.34 -7.17
CA LEU A 329 14.28 -11.51 -8.52
C LEU A 329 15.80 -11.70 -8.54
N SER A 330 16.54 -11.23 -7.51
CA SER A 330 17.97 -11.53 -7.38
C SER A 330 18.28 -13.03 -7.28
N TYR A 331 17.32 -13.83 -6.82
CA TYR A 331 17.45 -15.30 -6.79
C TYR A 331 17.36 -15.95 -8.19
N ILE A 332 16.93 -15.23 -9.20
CA ILE A 332 16.89 -15.67 -10.62
C ILE A 332 18.16 -15.22 -11.35
N GLY A 333 18.95 -14.34 -10.75
CA GLY A 333 20.14 -13.75 -11.36
C GLY A 333 19.84 -12.47 -12.18
N GLU A 334 18.75 -11.80 -11.90
CA GLU A 334 18.26 -10.62 -12.62
C GLU A 334 18.67 -9.27 -11.98
N TYR A 335 19.32 -9.27 -10.80
CA TYR A 335 19.75 -8.08 -10.05
C TYR A 335 21.14 -8.22 -9.47
#